data_b61a3de3e59eff23d4493fa57b5c6f70
#
_entry.id   b61a3de3e59eff23d4493fa57b5c6f70
#
_cell.length_a   1.000
_cell.length_b   1.000
_cell.length_c   1.000
_cell.angle_alpha   90.00
_cell.angle_beta   90.00
_cell.angle_gamma   90.00
#
_symmetry.space_group_name_H-M   'P 1'
#
loop_
_entity.id
_entity.type
_entity.pdbx_description
1 polymer ?
#
loop_
_entity_poly.entity_id
_entity_poly.type
_entity_poly.pdbx_seq_one_letter_code
_entity_poly.pdbx_strand_id
1 'polypeptide(L)'
;MRRTKYLAAFAVVVLAIAASGTSSIAARQSAPQPPAPGQGKLIVYGDIALFYPPGHPDNCILRNRFKRGEPVGFRMFVADPSTGKREESAQLVVHVNVAGKTVDIPMRYRATAAQPEREFWVAKWIVPQDTPIGIIRFTVTATDKYGRTGEFKPFEVQASQVTIVE
;
A
#
# COMPACT_ATOMS: atom_id res chain seq x y z
N MET A 1 -39.84 98.09 -14.14
CA MET A 1 -38.56 97.57 -13.70
C MET A 1 -38.79 96.64 -12.52
N ARG A 2 -38.83 95.32 -12.70
CA ARG A 2 -38.71 94.30 -11.62
C ARG A 2 -38.17 93.04 -12.26
N ARG A 3 -36.95 92.67 -11.87
CA ARG A 3 -36.28 91.50 -12.31
C ARG A 3 -36.67 90.33 -11.41
N THR A 4 -37.32 89.32 -11.96
CA THR A 4 -37.61 88.07 -11.27
C THR A 4 -36.49 87.11 -11.49
N LYS A 5 -35.89 86.66 -10.40
CA LYS A 5 -34.79 85.64 -10.39
C LYS A 5 -35.47 84.28 -10.22
N TYR A 6 -35.30 83.41 -11.19
CA TYR A 6 -35.63 81.98 -11.08
C TYR A 6 -34.46 81.19 -10.51
N LEU A 7 -34.66 80.60 -9.32
CA LEU A 7 -33.78 79.63 -8.76
C LEU A 7 -34.16 78.25 -9.35
N ALA A 8 -33.26 77.68 -10.11
CA ALA A 8 -33.38 76.28 -10.57
C ALA A 8 -32.77 75.37 -9.49
N ALA A 9 -33.58 74.57 -8.85
CA ALA A 9 -33.14 73.51 -7.95
C ALA A 9 -32.76 72.30 -8.76
N PHE A 10 -31.51 71.92 -8.77
CA PHE A 10 -31.00 70.65 -9.30
C PHE A 10 -31.15 69.59 -8.23
N ALA A 11 -32.07 68.66 -8.47
CA ALA A 11 -32.16 67.44 -7.67
C ALA A 11 -31.12 66.40 -8.22
N VAL A 12 -30.09 66.14 -7.43
CA VAL A 12 -29.10 65.07 -7.71
C VAL A 12 -29.68 63.77 -7.19
N VAL A 13 -30.12 62.89 -8.12
CA VAL A 13 -30.49 61.53 -7.81
C VAL A 13 -29.22 60.69 -7.72
N VAL A 14 -28.80 60.31 -6.53
CA VAL A 14 -27.69 59.37 -6.31
C VAL A 14 -28.24 57.96 -6.41
N LEU A 15 -27.98 57.31 -7.53
CA LEU A 15 -28.28 55.88 -7.76
C LEU A 15 -27.25 55.03 -7.05
N ALA A 16 -27.55 54.48 -5.87
CA ALA A 16 -26.70 53.52 -5.17
C ALA A 16 -26.85 52.16 -5.82
N ILE A 17 -25.85 51.77 -6.64
CA ILE A 17 -25.72 50.39 -7.17
C ILE A 17 -25.17 49.52 -6.04
N ALA A 18 -26.04 48.75 -5.39
CA ALA A 18 -25.64 47.69 -4.48
C ALA A 18 -25.03 46.53 -5.30
N ALA A 19 -23.71 46.47 -5.39
CA ALA A 19 -23.00 45.33 -5.94
C ALA A 19 -23.09 44.15 -4.94
N SER A 20 -24.07 43.26 -5.18
CA SER A 20 -24.17 42.00 -4.45
C SER A 20 -23.03 41.09 -4.89
N GLY A 21 -21.88 41.21 -4.22
CA GLY A 21 -20.76 40.29 -4.38
C GLY A 21 -21.17 38.92 -3.85
N THR A 22 -21.56 38.01 -4.73
CA THR A 22 -21.67 36.58 -4.43
C THR A 22 -20.26 36.05 -4.24
N SER A 23 -19.75 36.04 -2.99
CA SER A 23 -18.55 35.32 -2.63
C SER A 23 -18.82 33.83 -2.80
N SER A 24 -18.44 33.29 -3.96
CA SER A 24 -18.35 31.84 -4.16
C SER A 24 -17.25 31.32 -3.24
N ILE A 25 -17.63 30.87 -2.05
CA ILE A 25 -16.77 30.05 -1.20
C ILE A 25 -16.63 28.72 -1.95
N ALA A 26 -15.62 28.64 -2.84
CA ALA A 26 -15.18 27.37 -3.37
C ALA A 26 -14.73 26.55 -2.16
N ALA A 27 -15.53 25.58 -1.76
CA ALA A 27 -15.14 24.59 -0.76
C ALA A 27 -13.88 23.93 -1.31
N ARG A 28 -12.70 24.34 -0.79
CA ARG A 28 -11.46 23.60 -1.00
C ARG A 28 -11.72 22.22 -0.41
N GLN A 29 -11.96 21.25 -1.27
CA GLN A 29 -11.87 19.84 -0.90
C GLN A 29 -10.43 19.64 -0.41
N SER A 30 -10.28 19.65 0.91
CA SER A 30 -9.00 19.27 1.52
C SER A 30 -8.66 17.87 1.04
N ALA A 31 -7.50 17.70 0.40
CA ALA A 31 -7.01 16.38 0.07
C ALA A 31 -7.06 15.51 1.34
N PRO A 32 -7.40 14.21 1.22
CA PRO A 32 -7.44 13.32 2.38
C PRO A 32 -6.12 13.44 3.14
N GLN A 33 -6.19 13.87 4.39
CA GLN A 33 -5.00 13.99 5.22
C GLN A 33 -4.50 12.57 5.54
N PRO A 34 -3.18 12.30 5.38
CA PRO A 34 -2.62 11.01 5.78
C PRO A 34 -2.98 10.71 7.24
N PRO A 35 -3.29 9.44 7.59
CA PRO A 35 -3.56 9.08 8.97
C PRO A 35 -2.35 9.42 9.85
N ALA A 36 -2.61 9.78 11.11
CA ALA A 36 -1.54 10.05 12.07
C ALA A 36 -0.65 8.79 12.26
N PRO A 37 0.66 8.96 12.60
CA PRO A 37 1.55 7.84 12.86
C PRO A 37 0.93 6.85 13.86
N GLY A 38 0.96 5.56 13.56
CA GLY A 38 0.32 4.53 14.37
C GLY A 38 -1.18 4.35 14.12
N GLN A 39 -1.78 5.06 13.16
CA GLN A 39 -3.17 4.87 12.74
C GLN A 39 -3.26 4.31 11.31
N GLY A 40 -4.41 3.69 11.00
CA GLY A 40 -4.68 3.13 9.68
C GLY A 40 -4.13 1.71 9.49
N LYS A 41 -4.29 1.19 8.29
CA LYS A 41 -3.81 -0.15 7.91
C LYS A 41 -2.38 -0.06 7.37
N LEU A 42 -1.59 -1.10 7.62
CA LEU A 42 -0.26 -1.23 7.03
C LEU A 42 -0.37 -1.52 5.52
N ILE A 43 0.58 -0.99 4.76
CA ILE A 43 0.75 -1.36 3.36
C ILE A 43 1.73 -2.53 3.30
N VAL A 44 1.25 -3.70 2.83
CA VAL A 44 2.07 -4.90 2.64
C VAL A 44 2.19 -5.16 1.15
N TYR A 45 3.43 -5.34 0.66
CA TYR A 45 3.69 -5.63 -0.75
C TYR A 45 4.96 -6.46 -0.90
N GLY A 46 5.14 -7.10 -2.05
CA GLY A 46 6.33 -7.92 -2.27
C GLY A 46 6.27 -8.79 -3.50
N ASP A 47 7.16 -9.77 -3.52
CA ASP A 47 7.34 -10.69 -4.63
C ASP A 47 7.65 -12.11 -4.17
N ILE A 48 7.68 -13.03 -5.16
CA ILE A 48 8.09 -14.43 -5.00
C ILE A 48 9.29 -14.72 -5.91
N ALA A 49 10.19 -15.55 -5.41
CA ALA A 49 11.43 -15.87 -6.10
C ALA A 49 11.88 -17.32 -5.78
N LEU A 50 12.82 -17.85 -6.54
CA LEU A 50 13.61 -18.99 -6.09
C LEU A 50 14.49 -18.60 -4.90
N PHE A 51 14.53 -19.45 -3.86
CA PHE A 51 15.20 -19.10 -2.63
C PHE A 51 16.22 -20.17 -2.21
N TYR A 52 17.16 -20.41 -3.09
CA TYR A 52 18.30 -21.29 -2.85
C TYR A 52 19.30 -20.68 -1.85
N PRO A 53 20.25 -21.47 -1.32
CA PRO A 53 21.33 -20.94 -0.50
C PRO A 53 22.15 -19.87 -1.24
N PRO A 54 22.79 -18.94 -0.51
CA PRO A 54 23.73 -17.99 -1.10
C PRO A 54 24.80 -18.69 -1.95
N GLY A 55 25.10 -18.14 -3.13
CA GLY A 55 26.06 -18.71 -4.09
C GLY A 55 25.43 -19.65 -5.12
N HIS A 56 24.19 -20.07 -4.95
CA HIS A 56 23.49 -20.81 -6.01
C HIS A 56 23.14 -19.86 -7.17
N PRO A 57 23.39 -20.24 -8.45
CA PRO A 57 23.19 -19.35 -9.60
C PRO A 57 21.74 -18.87 -9.74
N ASP A 58 20.78 -19.69 -9.35
CA ASP A 58 19.36 -19.37 -9.45
C ASP A 58 18.79 -18.72 -8.17
N ASN A 59 19.63 -18.39 -7.20
CA ASN A 59 19.13 -17.77 -5.96
C ASN A 59 18.58 -16.37 -6.23
N CYS A 60 17.40 -16.08 -5.66
CA CYS A 60 16.68 -14.80 -5.78
C CYS A 60 16.17 -14.46 -7.21
N ILE A 61 16.11 -15.42 -8.13
CA ILE A 61 15.47 -15.19 -9.43
C ILE A 61 13.96 -15.09 -9.22
N LEU A 62 13.37 -13.96 -9.65
CA LEU A 62 11.92 -13.76 -9.61
C LEU A 62 11.23 -14.72 -10.57
N ARG A 63 10.33 -15.54 -10.05
CA ARG A 63 9.50 -16.45 -10.85
C ARG A 63 8.28 -16.88 -10.04
N ASN A 64 7.27 -17.33 -10.76
CA ASN A 64 6.02 -17.82 -10.19
C ASN A 64 5.78 -19.31 -10.45
N ARG A 65 6.64 -19.99 -11.22
CA ARG A 65 6.52 -21.41 -11.56
C ARG A 65 7.61 -22.20 -10.86
N PHE A 66 7.21 -23.22 -10.11
CA PHE A 66 8.10 -24.01 -9.26
C PHE A 66 7.83 -25.50 -9.46
N LYS A 67 8.87 -26.32 -9.31
CA LYS A 67 8.75 -27.77 -9.24
C LYS A 67 8.64 -28.23 -7.79
N ARG A 68 8.15 -29.45 -7.60
CA ARG A 68 8.20 -30.10 -6.28
C ARG A 68 9.65 -30.20 -5.80
N GLY A 69 9.88 -29.94 -4.51
CA GLY A 69 11.21 -29.86 -3.91
C GLY A 69 11.92 -28.52 -4.08
N GLU A 70 11.46 -27.62 -4.97
CA GLU A 70 12.06 -26.30 -5.11
C GLU A 70 11.68 -25.35 -3.95
N PRO A 71 12.59 -24.44 -3.60
CA PRO A 71 12.35 -23.45 -2.54
C PRO A 71 11.63 -22.21 -3.10
N VAL A 72 10.35 -22.04 -2.77
CA VAL A 72 9.63 -20.79 -2.95
C VAL A 72 10.05 -19.81 -1.88
N GLY A 73 10.59 -18.67 -2.27
CA GLY A 73 10.89 -17.55 -1.39
C GLY A 73 9.82 -16.48 -1.48
N PHE A 74 9.30 -16.06 -0.34
CA PHE A 74 8.44 -14.89 -0.22
C PHE A 74 9.28 -13.76 0.31
N ARG A 75 9.31 -12.62 -0.40
CA ARG A 75 10.00 -11.41 0.02
C ARG A 75 8.99 -10.29 0.11
N MET A 76 8.77 -9.77 1.32
CA MET A 76 7.74 -8.79 1.60
C MET A 76 8.30 -7.54 2.25
N PHE A 77 7.59 -6.45 2.06
CA PHE A 77 7.86 -5.14 2.60
C PHE A 77 6.62 -4.62 3.31
N VAL A 78 6.83 -3.87 4.38
CA VAL A 78 5.74 -3.22 5.11
C VAL A 78 6.04 -1.74 5.25
N ALA A 79 5.06 -0.90 4.95
CA ALA A 79 5.17 0.54 5.10
C ALA A 79 4.01 1.09 5.95
N ASP A 80 4.33 2.10 6.72
CA ASP A 80 3.35 2.95 7.39
C ASP A 80 2.80 3.96 6.36
N PRO A 81 1.50 3.93 6.01
CA PRO A 81 0.94 4.82 5.00
C PRO A 81 0.96 6.31 5.41
N SER A 82 1.04 6.60 6.71
CA SER A 82 1.07 7.98 7.19
C SER A 82 2.42 8.65 7.00
N THR A 83 3.51 7.88 7.04
CA THR A 83 4.87 8.39 6.94
C THR A 83 5.57 7.99 5.64
N GLY A 84 5.05 6.98 4.95
CA GLY A 84 5.71 6.34 3.80
C GLY A 84 6.97 5.55 4.18
N LYS A 85 7.29 5.46 5.47
CA LYS A 85 8.49 4.76 5.96
C LYS A 85 8.23 3.29 6.21
N ARG A 86 9.32 2.53 6.27
CA ARG A 86 9.30 1.12 6.66
C ARG A 86 8.77 0.95 8.09
N GLU A 87 7.87 -0.02 8.31
CA GLU A 87 7.38 -0.37 9.66
C GLU A 87 8.11 -1.62 10.15
N GLU A 88 9.27 -1.43 10.75
CA GLU A 88 10.19 -2.50 11.13
C GLU A 88 9.66 -3.39 12.27
N SER A 89 8.74 -2.87 13.08
CA SER A 89 8.15 -3.63 14.18
C SER A 89 7.14 -4.69 13.73
N ALA A 90 6.79 -4.71 12.43
CA ALA A 90 5.81 -5.62 11.90
C ALA A 90 6.26 -7.10 11.99
N GLN A 91 5.34 -7.96 12.39
CA GLN A 91 5.47 -9.40 12.32
C GLN A 91 4.60 -9.90 11.18
N LEU A 92 5.20 -10.70 10.29
CA LEU A 92 4.54 -11.19 9.08
C LEU A 92 4.42 -12.71 9.10
N VAL A 93 3.30 -13.19 8.54
CA VAL A 93 3.05 -14.61 8.32
C VAL A 93 2.56 -14.81 6.90
N VAL A 94 3.18 -15.75 6.18
CA VAL A 94 2.68 -16.25 4.88
C VAL A 94 1.73 -17.39 5.16
N HIS A 95 0.55 -17.35 4.56
CA HIS A 95 -0.48 -18.38 4.60
C HIS A 95 -0.57 -19.06 3.23
N VAL A 96 0.01 -20.25 3.09
CA VAL A 96 0.00 -21.00 1.83
C VAL A 96 -1.13 -22.02 1.87
N ASN A 97 -2.05 -21.96 0.91
CA ASN A 97 -3.17 -22.89 0.83
C ASN A 97 -2.83 -24.05 -0.12
N VAL A 98 -2.62 -25.25 0.44
CA VAL A 98 -2.30 -26.46 -0.30
C VAL A 98 -3.38 -27.50 -0.04
N ALA A 99 -4.08 -27.94 -1.07
CA ALA A 99 -5.13 -28.97 -1.01
C ALA A 99 -6.18 -28.72 0.12
N GLY A 100 -6.58 -27.44 0.27
CA GLY A 100 -7.57 -27.03 1.27
C GLY A 100 -7.03 -26.89 2.71
N LYS A 101 -5.73 -27.09 2.92
CA LYS A 101 -5.05 -26.85 4.20
C LYS A 101 -4.20 -25.59 4.11
N THR A 102 -4.22 -24.77 5.15
CA THR A 102 -3.34 -23.61 5.26
C THR A 102 -2.06 -23.99 5.99
N VAL A 103 -0.94 -23.64 5.41
CA VAL A 103 0.39 -23.75 6.02
C VAL A 103 0.86 -22.35 6.37
N ASP A 104 1.02 -22.06 7.66
CA ASP A 104 1.46 -20.76 8.16
C ASP A 104 2.97 -20.76 8.33
N ILE A 105 3.63 -19.79 7.70
CA ILE A 105 5.09 -19.66 7.69
C ILE A 105 5.46 -18.27 8.21
N PRO A 106 5.99 -18.17 9.45
CA PRO A 106 6.48 -16.90 9.96
C PRO A 106 7.62 -16.35 9.10
N MET A 107 7.60 -15.06 8.84
CA MET A 107 8.62 -14.37 8.07
C MET A 107 9.68 -13.76 8.98
N ARG A 108 10.91 -13.70 8.51
CA ARG A 108 12.04 -13.10 9.23
C ARG A 108 12.44 -11.77 8.60
N TYR A 109 12.56 -10.74 9.42
CA TYR A 109 13.15 -9.45 9.02
C TYR A 109 14.64 -9.61 8.74
N ARG A 110 15.14 -8.96 7.69
CA ARG A 110 16.49 -9.19 7.17
C ARG A 110 17.48 -8.08 7.48
N ALA A 111 17.04 -6.86 7.78
CA ALA A 111 17.97 -5.80 8.14
C ALA A 111 18.75 -6.18 9.40
N THR A 112 20.03 -5.87 9.38
CA THR A 112 20.95 -6.02 10.50
C THR A 112 21.88 -4.81 10.55
N ALA A 113 22.62 -4.62 11.62
CA ALA A 113 23.60 -3.55 11.71
C ALA A 113 24.67 -3.61 10.58
N ALA A 114 24.97 -4.81 10.09
CA ALA A 114 25.91 -5.01 8.97
C ALA A 114 25.26 -4.85 7.57
N GLN A 115 23.95 -4.93 7.48
CA GLN A 115 23.18 -4.88 6.23
C GLN A 115 21.88 -4.12 6.46
N PRO A 116 21.94 -2.82 6.80
CA PRO A 116 20.75 -2.02 7.12
C PRO A 116 19.83 -1.83 5.91
N GLU A 117 20.35 -1.92 4.70
CA GLU A 117 19.60 -1.78 3.44
C GLU A 117 18.61 -2.93 3.19
N ARG A 118 18.75 -4.05 3.93
CA ARG A 118 17.85 -5.21 3.79
C ARG A 118 16.56 -5.07 4.58
N GLU A 119 15.87 -3.97 4.45
CA GLU A 119 14.62 -3.64 5.12
C GLU A 119 13.42 -4.40 4.55
N PHE A 120 13.48 -5.74 4.58
CA PHE A 120 12.42 -6.62 4.09
C PHE A 120 12.32 -7.91 4.91
N TRP A 121 11.19 -8.58 4.81
CA TRP A 121 10.93 -9.88 5.43
C TRP A 121 11.03 -10.99 4.42
N VAL A 122 11.50 -12.14 4.86
CA VAL A 122 11.58 -13.34 4.04
C VAL A 122 10.99 -14.56 4.74
N ALA A 123 10.34 -15.39 3.96
CA ALA A 123 10.01 -16.77 4.32
C ALA A 123 10.42 -17.71 3.20
N LYS A 124 10.63 -18.98 3.53
CA LYS A 124 10.92 -20.02 2.56
C LYS A 124 9.95 -21.18 2.75
N TRP A 125 9.34 -21.60 1.67
CA TRP A 125 8.52 -22.80 1.61
C TRP A 125 9.14 -23.79 0.60
N ILE A 126 9.52 -24.97 1.08
CA ILE A 126 9.94 -26.06 0.17
C ILE A 126 8.65 -26.72 -0.33
N VAL A 127 8.45 -26.76 -1.64
CA VAL A 127 7.27 -27.38 -2.24
C VAL A 127 7.25 -28.87 -1.91
N PRO A 128 6.27 -29.39 -1.15
CA PRO A 128 6.18 -30.81 -0.83
C PRO A 128 6.04 -31.67 -2.10
N GLN A 129 6.51 -32.93 -2.01
CA GLN A 129 6.49 -33.84 -3.16
C GLN A 129 5.07 -34.27 -3.59
N ASP A 130 4.13 -34.20 -2.67
CA ASP A 130 2.71 -34.50 -2.87
C ASP A 130 1.86 -33.29 -3.27
N THR A 131 2.48 -32.10 -3.44
CA THR A 131 1.76 -30.89 -3.83
C THR A 131 1.12 -31.07 -5.21
N PRO A 132 -0.18 -30.77 -5.37
CA PRO A 132 -0.85 -30.83 -6.67
C PRO A 132 -0.22 -29.86 -7.67
N ILE A 133 -0.18 -30.25 -8.93
CA ILE A 133 0.14 -29.35 -10.05
C ILE A 133 -0.96 -28.30 -10.17
N GLY A 134 -0.59 -27.06 -10.47
CA GLY A 134 -1.53 -25.97 -10.66
C GLY A 134 -1.24 -24.78 -9.75
N ILE A 135 -2.24 -23.92 -9.60
CA ILE A 135 -2.12 -22.69 -8.83
C ILE A 135 -2.26 -22.96 -7.33
N ILE A 136 -1.29 -22.51 -6.58
CA ILE A 136 -1.29 -22.50 -5.12
C ILE A 136 -1.54 -21.04 -4.67
N ARG A 137 -2.66 -20.82 -3.99
CA ARG A 137 -2.98 -19.50 -3.45
C ARG A 137 -2.23 -19.25 -2.16
N PHE A 138 -1.85 -18.01 -1.96
CA PHE A 138 -1.26 -17.57 -0.70
C PHE A 138 -1.68 -16.13 -0.38
N THR A 139 -1.60 -15.78 0.90
CA THR A 139 -1.71 -14.41 1.39
C THR A 139 -0.61 -14.15 2.40
N VAL A 140 -0.35 -12.88 2.72
CA VAL A 140 0.59 -12.51 3.78
C VAL A 140 -0.09 -11.50 4.69
N THR A 141 -0.14 -11.81 5.97
CA THR A 141 -0.62 -10.87 6.99
C THR A 141 0.54 -10.22 7.71
N ALA A 142 0.36 -8.99 8.12
CA ALA A 142 1.29 -8.23 8.94
C ALA A 142 0.56 -7.63 10.13
N THR A 143 1.23 -7.62 11.30
CA THR A 143 0.75 -6.92 12.50
C THR A 143 1.93 -6.23 13.15
N ASP A 144 1.82 -4.94 13.45
CA ASP A 144 2.89 -4.18 14.10
C ASP A 144 2.73 -4.11 15.63
N LYS A 145 3.68 -3.47 16.29
CA LYS A 145 3.67 -3.28 17.76
C LYS A 145 2.51 -2.45 18.29
N TYR A 146 1.82 -1.71 17.43
CA TYR A 146 0.64 -0.90 17.79
C TYR A 146 -0.68 -1.65 17.54
N GLY A 147 -0.62 -2.88 17.04
CA GLY A 147 -1.79 -3.69 16.68
C GLY A 147 -2.42 -3.32 15.34
N ARG A 148 -1.76 -2.48 14.53
CA ARG A 148 -2.21 -2.23 13.15
C ARG A 148 -1.96 -3.47 12.31
N THR A 149 -2.87 -3.73 11.40
CA THR A 149 -2.79 -4.89 10.51
C THR A 149 -2.69 -4.45 9.05
N GLY A 150 -2.12 -5.32 8.24
CA GLY A 150 -2.09 -5.22 6.79
C GLY A 150 -2.14 -6.60 6.16
N GLU A 151 -2.55 -6.68 4.90
CA GLU A 151 -2.58 -7.92 4.15
C GLU A 151 -2.07 -7.68 2.73
N PHE A 152 -1.22 -8.59 2.25
CA PHE A 152 -0.91 -8.74 0.84
C PHE A 152 -1.69 -9.93 0.30
N LYS A 153 -2.47 -9.68 -0.74
CA LYS A 153 -3.18 -10.70 -1.51
C LYS A 153 -2.80 -10.56 -2.98
N PRO A 154 -2.15 -11.57 -3.57
CA PRO A 154 -1.83 -11.53 -4.99
C PRO A 154 -3.10 -11.41 -5.85
N PHE A 155 -2.97 -10.82 -7.04
CA PHE A 155 -4.04 -10.80 -8.01
C PHE A 155 -4.47 -12.23 -8.39
N GLU A 156 -5.75 -12.42 -8.69
CA GLU A 156 -6.32 -13.72 -9.12
C GLU A 156 -5.96 -14.05 -10.59
N VAL A 157 -4.71 -13.77 -10.97
CA VAL A 157 -4.13 -14.13 -12.27
C VAL A 157 -2.92 -15.04 -12.07
N GLN A 158 -2.73 -15.99 -12.95
CA GLN A 158 -1.66 -17.00 -12.83
C GLN A 158 -0.27 -16.37 -12.63
N ALA A 159 0.03 -15.26 -13.30
CA ALA A 159 1.31 -14.60 -13.21
C ALA A 159 1.65 -14.08 -11.79
N SER A 160 0.64 -13.84 -10.96
CA SER A 160 0.82 -13.32 -9.58
C SER A 160 0.77 -14.42 -8.52
N GLN A 161 0.42 -15.65 -8.90
CA GLN A 161 0.25 -16.78 -7.99
C GLN A 161 1.44 -17.75 -8.08
N VAL A 162 1.68 -18.51 -7.01
CA VAL A 162 2.59 -19.66 -7.08
C VAL A 162 1.96 -20.74 -7.97
N THR A 163 2.69 -21.18 -8.98
CA THR A 163 2.22 -22.26 -9.89
C THR A 163 3.17 -23.44 -9.80
N ILE A 164 2.64 -24.62 -9.44
CA ILE A 164 3.42 -25.86 -9.43
C ILE A 164 3.35 -26.49 -10.82
N VAL A 165 4.53 -26.84 -11.34
CA VAL A 165 4.73 -27.50 -12.62
C VAL A 165 5.44 -28.85 -12.44
N GLU A 166 5.47 -29.67 -13.49
CA GLU A 166 6.21 -30.95 -13.52
C GLU A 166 7.72 -30.78 -13.47
#